data_94de96cf5df43b0c6cb8c8d047d617d4
#
_entry.id   94de96cf5df43b0c6cb8c8d047d617d4
#
_cell.length_a   1.000
_cell.length_b   1.000
_cell.length_c   1.000
_cell.angle_alpha   90.00
_cell.angle_beta   90.00
_cell.angle_gamma   90.00
#
_symmetry.space_group_name_H-M   'P 1'
#
loop_
_entity.id
_entity.type
_entity.pdbx_description
1 polymer ?
#
loop_
_entity_poly.entity_id
_entity_poly.type
_entity_poly.pdbx_seq_one_letter_code
_entity_poly.pdbx_strand_id
1 'polypeptide(L)'
;MRIVNLSLHGCKAGTAPTNPNPTPPPRGLVGGWSTGSTRRNIDFLRSVEYSHLNGMGICFTGTLKHCPPTSKHWDKLRRAFFERLRRMGLIRSHWVTEWQRRGVPHLHGMFFFPVEMCSMEARQLLVK
;
A
#
# COMPACT_ATOMS: atom_id res chain seq x y z
N MET A 1 26.92 10.86 -13.93
CA MET A 1 25.89 10.74 -14.98
C MET A 1 24.57 11.30 -14.45
N ARG A 2 23.88 12.14 -15.18
CA ARG A 2 22.53 12.63 -14.82
C ARG A 2 21.49 11.62 -15.28
N ILE A 3 20.48 11.35 -14.44
CA ILE A 3 19.38 10.45 -14.73
C ILE A 3 18.09 11.25 -14.69
N VAL A 4 17.24 11.06 -15.70
CA VAL A 4 15.88 11.59 -15.72
C VAL A 4 14.92 10.42 -15.79
N ASN A 5 14.06 10.29 -14.79
CA ASN A 5 12.96 9.33 -14.77
C ASN A 5 11.68 10.06 -15.15
N LEU A 6 11.04 9.60 -16.22
CA LEU A 6 9.75 10.10 -16.68
C LEU A 6 8.64 9.16 -16.20
N SER A 7 7.55 9.71 -15.76
CA SER A 7 6.33 8.98 -15.42
C SER A 7 5.11 9.72 -15.98
N LEU A 8 3.96 9.06 -16.02
CA LEU A 8 2.73 9.64 -16.56
C LEU A 8 2.36 10.98 -15.89
N HIS A 9 2.64 11.12 -14.61
CA HIS A 9 2.23 12.26 -13.80
C HIS A 9 3.41 13.08 -13.25
N GLY A 10 4.57 13.00 -13.88
CA GLY A 10 5.71 13.82 -13.49
C GLY A 10 7.06 13.31 -13.94
N CYS A 11 8.07 14.10 -13.64
CA CYS A 11 9.46 13.71 -13.90
C CYS A 11 10.31 13.92 -12.65
N LYS A 12 11.40 13.17 -12.57
CA LYS A 12 12.40 13.30 -11.52
C LYS A 12 13.78 13.29 -12.15
N ALA A 13 14.53 14.35 -11.92
CA ALA A 13 15.92 14.44 -12.34
C ALA A 13 16.85 14.24 -11.13
N GLY A 14 17.95 13.55 -11.36
CA GLY A 14 18.94 13.30 -10.31
C GLY A 14 20.29 12.88 -10.89
N THR A 15 21.21 12.56 -10.01
CA THR A 15 22.51 12.02 -10.37
C THR A 15 22.54 10.53 -10.07
N ALA A 16 23.15 9.73 -10.94
CA ALA A 16 23.35 8.32 -10.65
C ALA A 16 24.16 8.16 -9.34
N PRO A 17 23.82 7.19 -8.50
CA PRO A 17 24.60 6.91 -7.32
C PRO A 17 26.04 6.54 -7.72
N THR A 18 27.01 7.06 -7.00
CA THR A 18 28.45 6.78 -7.21
C THR A 18 28.80 5.32 -6.88
N ASN A 19 28.05 4.72 -5.95
CA ASN A 19 28.14 3.29 -5.63
C ASN A 19 26.78 2.63 -5.94
N PRO A 20 26.67 1.82 -7.01
CA PRO A 20 25.42 1.18 -7.40
C PRO A 20 24.95 0.11 -6.39
N ASN A 21 25.83 -0.42 -5.57
CA ASN A 21 25.54 -1.44 -4.56
C ASN A 21 26.09 -1.07 -3.18
N PRO A 22 25.64 0.04 -2.57
CA PRO A 22 26.06 0.34 -1.21
C PRO A 22 25.49 -0.73 -0.27
N THR A 23 26.34 -1.28 0.60
CA THR A 23 25.84 -2.12 1.71
C THR A 23 24.88 -1.27 2.54
N PRO A 24 23.60 -1.65 2.63
CA PRO A 24 22.65 -0.84 3.38
C PRO A 24 23.05 -0.86 4.86
N PRO A 25 23.00 0.28 5.56
CA PRO A 25 23.24 0.32 6.99
C PRO A 25 22.23 -0.57 7.74
N PRO A 26 22.60 -1.08 8.92
CA PRO A 26 21.64 -1.81 9.76
C PRO A 26 20.35 -1.00 9.94
N ARG A 27 19.21 -1.68 9.90
CA ARG A 27 17.92 -1.01 10.11
C ARG A 27 17.85 -0.50 11.54
N GLY A 28 17.72 0.81 11.71
CA GLY A 28 17.41 1.44 12.97
C GLY A 28 15.93 1.30 13.36
N LEU A 29 15.59 1.85 14.51
CA LEU A 29 14.19 1.95 14.95
C LEU A 29 13.39 2.80 13.94
N VAL A 30 12.26 2.24 13.48
CA VAL A 30 11.35 2.93 12.54
C VAL A 30 10.25 3.60 13.35
N GLY A 31 10.36 4.92 13.54
CA GLY A 31 9.37 5.74 14.25
C GLY A 31 8.13 6.12 13.42
N GLY A 32 7.96 5.55 12.23
CA GLY A 32 6.86 5.88 11.31
C GLY A 32 7.32 6.14 9.88
N TRP A 33 6.53 6.89 9.13
CA TRP A 33 6.85 7.29 7.76
C TRP A 33 8.01 8.28 7.72
N SER A 34 9.13 7.86 7.17
CA SER A 34 10.24 8.77 6.89
C SER A 34 9.99 9.58 5.60
N THR A 35 10.66 10.72 5.46
CA THR A 35 10.65 11.51 4.22
C THR A 35 11.01 10.66 3.00
N GLY A 36 11.96 9.72 3.14
CA GLY A 36 12.34 8.79 2.07
C GLY A 36 11.22 7.82 1.71
N SER A 37 10.46 7.32 2.71
CA SER A 37 9.29 6.46 2.47
C SER A 37 8.17 7.23 1.77
N THR A 38 7.90 8.46 2.20
CA THR A 38 6.92 9.34 1.56
C THR A 38 7.27 9.60 0.09
N ARG A 39 8.54 9.96 -0.20
CA ARG A 39 9.00 10.18 -1.57
C ARG A 39 8.82 8.94 -2.45
N ARG A 40 9.24 7.76 -1.97
CA ARG A 40 9.05 6.51 -2.72
C ARG A 40 7.59 6.20 -3.01
N ASN A 41 6.71 6.45 -2.04
CA ASN A 41 5.27 6.26 -2.25
C ASN A 41 4.70 7.23 -3.29
N ILE A 42 5.11 8.50 -3.24
CA ILE A 42 4.71 9.50 -4.24
C ILE A 42 5.24 9.10 -5.62
N ASP A 43 6.51 8.71 -5.74
CA ASP A 43 7.11 8.27 -6.99
C ASP A 43 6.37 7.04 -7.55
N PHE A 44 6.02 6.08 -6.69
CA PHE A 44 5.20 4.92 -7.07
C PHE A 44 3.82 5.35 -7.59
N LEU A 45 3.08 6.19 -6.85
CA LEU A 45 1.74 6.64 -7.26
C LEU A 45 1.77 7.41 -8.58
N ARG A 46 2.81 8.20 -8.83
CA ARG A 46 3.00 8.91 -10.10
C ARG A 46 3.34 7.99 -11.26
N SER A 47 3.92 6.82 -11.01
CA SER A 47 4.25 5.82 -12.03
C SER A 47 3.07 4.92 -12.42
N VAL A 48 1.96 4.99 -11.70
CA VAL A 48 0.77 4.16 -12.00
C VAL A 48 0.09 4.65 -13.27
N GLU A 49 -0.01 3.79 -14.26
CA GLU A 49 -0.76 4.05 -15.49
C GLU A 49 -2.23 3.65 -15.30
N TYR A 50 -3.15 4.60 -15.50
CA TYR A 50 -4.58 4.35 -15.32
C TYR A 50 -5.13 3.31 -16.29
N SER A 51 -4.57 3.21 -17.50
CA SER A 51 -4.92 2.17 -18.47
C SER A 51 -4.72 0.74 -17.95
N HIS A 52 -3.81 0.56 -16.98
CA HIS A 52 -3.54 -0.72 -16.36
C HIS A 52 -4.35 -0.97 -15.06
N LEU A 53 -5.16 0.00 -14.62
CA LEU A 53 -6.07 -0.14 -13.49
C LEU A 53 -7.41 -0.72 -13.98
N ASN A 54 -7.41 -2.01 -14.25
CA ASN A 54 -8.63 -2.72 -14.65
C ASN A 54 -9.57 -2.88 -13.46
N GLY A 55 -10.88 -2.87 -13.73
CA GLY A 55 -11.90 -3.03 -12.72
C GLY A 55 -12.31 -1.71 -12.04
N MET A 56 -13.02 -1.83 -10.93
CA MET A 56 -13.48 -0.70 -10.11
C MET A 56 -12.69 -0.61 -8.81
N GLY A 57 -12.23 0.59 -8.49
CA GLY A 57 -11.54 0.88 -7.22
C GLY A 57 -12.52 1.12 -6.09
N ILE A 58 -12.32 0.44 -4.97
CA ILE A 58 -13.06 0.62 -3.73
C ILE A 58 -12.12 1.17 -2.67
N CYS A 59 -12.45 2.35 -2.12
CA CYS A 59 -11.78 2.87 -0.94
C CYS A 59 -12.18 2.05 0.28
N PHE A 60 -11.21 1.59 1.03
CA PHE A 60 -11.42 0.79 2.23
C PHE A 60 -10.70 1.42 3.42
N THR A 61 -11.39 1.40 4.55
CA THR A 61 -10.82 1.76 5.85
C THR A 61 -11.22 0.69 6.86
N GLY A 62 -10.23 0.00 7.42
CA GLY A 62 -10.43 -1.06 8.39
C GLY A 62 -9.70 -0.80 9.70
N THR A 63 -10.40 -1.03 10.82
CA THR A 63 -9.83 -0.86 12.16
C THR A 63 -10.06 -2.13 12.97
N LEU A 64 -9.06 -2.55 13.72
CA LEU A 64 -9.24 -3.62 14.69
C LEU A 64 -9.91 -3.10 15.96
N LYS A 65 -10.68 -3.96 16.60
CA LYS A 65 -11.29 -3.66 17.91
C LYS A 65 -10.22 -3.48 19.00
N HIS A 66 -9.19 -4.32 18.98
CA HIS A 66 -8.11 -4.34 19.96
C HIS A 66 -6.75 -4.27 19.27
N CYS A 67 -5.75 -3.72 19.96
CA CYS A 67 -4.38 -3.73 19.48
C CYS A 67 -3.84 -5.16 19.43
N PRO A 68 -3.26 -5.61 18.32
CA PRO A 68 -2.56 -6.88 18.27
C PRO A 68 -1.37 -6.88 19.24
N PRO A 69 -1.11 -7.99 19.94
CA PRO A 69 -0.07 -8.04 20.98
C PRO A 69 1.35 -7.84 20.42
N THR A 70 1.56 -8.12 19.15
CA THR A 70 2.86 -7.95 18.46
C THR A 70 2.67 -7.53 17.00
N SER A 71 3.69 -6.91 16.41
CA SER A 71 3.73 -6.59 14.98
C SER A 71 3.62 -7.86 14.11
N LYS A 72 4.16 -8.98 14.56
CA LYS A 72 4.03 -10.28 13.88
C LYS A 72 2.58 -10.76 13.85
N HIS A 73 1.83 -10.54 14.93
CA HIS A 73 0.40 -10.87 14.96
C HIS A 73 -0.39 -9.97 14.01
N TRP A 74 -0.11 -8.67 13.99
CA TRP A 74 -0.69 -7.76 13.00
C TRP A 74 -0.41 -8.20 11.57
N ASP A 75 0.85 -8.55 11.25
CA ASP A 75 1.22 -9.01 9.92
C ASP A 75 0.44 -10.28 9.51
N LYS A 76 0.26 -11.22 10.44
CA LYS A 76 -0.54 -12.44 10.20
C LYS A 76 -2.00 -12.11 9.88
N LEU A 77 -2.64 -11.22 10.66
CA LEU A 77 -4.02 -10.79 10.42
C LEU A 77 -4.17 -10.10 9.07
N ARG A 78 -3.26 -9.18 8.78
CA ARG A 78 -3.23 -8.47 7.50
C ARG A 78 -3.06 -9.42 6.31
N ARG A 79 -2.16 -10.37 6.38
CA ARG A 79 -1.97 -11.38 5.32
C ARG A 79 -3.23 -12.20 5.11
N ALA A 80 -3.85 -12.69 6.19
CA ALA A 80 -5.09 -13.45 6.10
C ALA A 80 -6.22 -12.63 5.46
N PHE A 81 -6.32 -11.35 5.79
CA PHE A 81 -7.27 -10.43 5.15
C PHE A 81 -7.00 -10.32 3.64
N PHE A 82 -5.76 -10.06 3.22
CA PHE A 82 -5.44 -9.97 1.79
C PHE A 82 -5.63 -11.29 1.04
N GLU A 83 -5.36 -12.44 1.65
CA GLU A 83 -5.67 -13.74 1.06
C GLU A 83 -7.18 -13.92 0.83
N ARG A 84 -8.01 -13.48 1.78
CA ARG A 84 -9.47 -13.47 1.60
C ARG A 84 -9.86 -12.57 0.42
N LEU A 85 -9.32 -11.35 0.33
CA LEU A 85 -9.60 -10.44 -0.78
C LEU A 85 -9.19 -11.05 -2.14
N ARG A 86 -8.04 -11.73 -2.21
CA ARG A 86 -7.59 -12.41 -3.43
C ARG A 86 -8.56 -13.51 -3.87
N ARG A 87 -9.06 -14.31 -2.92
CA ARG A 87 -10.09 -15.33 -3.21
C ARG A 87 -11.40 -14.71 -3.71
N MET A 88 -11.67 -13.46 -3.35
CA MET A 88 -12.81 -12.68 -3.82
C MET A 88 -12.55 -11.96 -5.15
N GLY A 89 -11.40 -12.17 -5.78
CA GLY A 89 -11.05 -11.58 -7.07
C GLY A 89 -10.33 -10.24 -7.00
N LEU A 90 -9.65 -9.93 -5.90
CA LEU A 90 -8.80 -8.72 -5.83
C LEU A 90 -7.76 -8.73 -6.95
N ILE A 91 -7.84 -7.74 -7.84
CA ILE A 91 -6.92 -7.57 -8.97
C ILE A 91 -5.66 -6.84 -8.52
N ARG A 92 -5.83 -5.71 -7.86
CA ARG A 92 -4.76 -4.82 -7.39
C ARG A 92 -5.13 -4.16 -6.09
N SER A 93 -4.12 -3.78 -5.32
CA SER A 93 -4.31 -3.01 -4.10
C SER A 93 -3.16 -2.05 -3.87
N HIS A 94 -3.48 -0.88 -3.37
CA HIS A 94 -2.54 0.04 -2.73
C HIS A 94 -3.05 0.30 -1.31
N TRP A 95 -2.20 0.15 -0.32
CA TRP A 95 -2.62 0.24 1.08
C TRP A 95 -1.51 0.78 1.96
N VAL A 96 -1.93 1.38 3.08
CA VAL A 96 -1.04 1.85 4.14
C VAL A 96 -1.60 1.43 5.50
N THR A 97 -0.72 1.21 6.47
CA THR A 97 -1.10 1.06 7.88
C THR A 97 -0.80 2.35 8.60
N GLU A 98 -1.80 2.90 9.27
CA GLU A 98 -1.69 4.02 10.19
C GLU A 98 -1.93 3.53 11.62
N TRP A 99 -1.18 4.06 12.58
CA TRP A 99 -1.41 3.79 13.99
C TRP A 99 -2.25 4.89 14.61
N GLN A 100 -3.43 4.54 15.09
CA GLN A 100 -4.29 5.48 15.81
C GLN A 100 -3.65 5.88 17.14
N ARG A 101 -4.07 7.02 17.69
CA ARG A 101 -3.59 7.50 19.01
C ARG A 101 -3.73 6.46 20.14
N ARG A 102 -4.76 5.60 20.06
CA ARG A 102 -4.99 4.49 21.01
C ARG A 102 -4.11 3.25 20.74
N GLY A 103 -3.12 3.34 19.85
CA GLY A 103 -2.19 2.26 19.53
C GLY A 103 -2.76 1.12 18.69
N VAL A 104 -3.94 1.28 18.08
CA VAL A 104 -4.56 0.25 17.23
C VAL A 104 -4.24 0.51 15.76
N PRO A 105 -3.81 -0.51 14.99
CA PRO A 105 -3.54 -0.33 13.56
C PRO A 105 -4.83 -0.09 12.78
N HIS A 106 -4.73 0.82 11.85
CA HIS A 106 -5.76 1.25 10.91
C HIS A 106 -5.25 0.99 9.50
N LEU A 107 -6.00 0.23 8.72
CA LEU A 107 -5.65 -0.09 7.34
C LEU A 107 -6.47 0.80 6.40
N HIS A 108 -5.79 1.64 5.65
CA HIS A 108 -6.38 2.37 4.54
C HIS A 108 -5.95 1.74 3.23
N GLY A 109 -6.85 1.62 2.27
CA GLY A 109 -6.50 1.06 0.98
C GLY A 109 -7.45 1.47 -0.15
N MET A 110 -6.91 1.36 -1.36
CA MET A 110 -7.67 1.33 -2.59
C MET A 110 -7.55 -0.09 -3.16
N PHE A 111 -8.67 -0.77 -3.29
CA PHE A 111 -8.75 -2.15 -3.75
C PHE A 111 -9.51 -2.21 -5.06
N PHE A 112 -8.92 -2.85 -6.08
CA PHE A 112 -9.51 -2.97 -7.41
C PHE A 112 -10.03 -4.39 -7.60
N PHE A 113 -11.31 -4.48 -7.94
CA PHE A 113 -12.01 -5.72 -8.23
C PHE A 113 -12.63 -5.67 -9.64
N PRO A 114 -12.95 -6.83 -10.27
CA PRO A 114 -13.79 -6.84 -11.46
C PRO A 114 -15.08 -6.06 -11.21
N VAL A 115 -15.64 -5.46 -12.26
CA VAL A 115 -16.85 -4.60 -12.16
C VAL A 115 -18.02 -5.35 -11.54
N GLU A 116 -18.15 -6.64 -11.82
CA GLU A 116 -19.20 -7.52 -11.27
C GLU A 116 -19.16 -7.64 -9.75
N MET A 117 -17.95 -7.50 -9.16
CA MET A 117 -17.74 -7.53 -7.70
C MET A 117 -18.04 -6.21 -7.00
N CYS A 118 -18.44 -5.19 -7.76
CA CYS A 118 -18.68 -3.85 -7.22
C CYS A 118 -20.16 -3.57 -6.93
N SER A 119 -21.03 -4.57 -7.03
CA SER A 119 -22.43 -4.50 -6.58
C SER A 119 -22.51 -4.23 -5.07
N MET A 120 -23.65 -3.73 -4.62
CA MET A 120 -23.90 -3.50 -3.18
C MET A 120 -23.80 -4.81 -2.38
N GLU A 121 -24.27 -5.92 -2.95
CA GLU A 121 -24.20 -7.24 -2.32
C GLU A 121 -22.75 -7.71 -2.16
N ALA A 122 -21.92 -7.56 -3.20
CA ALA A 122 -20.50 -7.89 -3.13
C ALA A 122 -19.75 -7.05 -2.10
N ARG A 123 -20.08 -5.76 -1.96
CA ARG A 123 -19.49 -4.88 -0.92
C ARG A 123 -19.85 -5.34 0.50
N GLN A 124 -21.07 -5.84 0.71
CA GLN A 124 -21.48 -6.38 2.01
C GLN A 124 -20.70 -7.63 2.41
N LEU A 125 -20.22 -8.43 1.44
CA LEU A 125 -19.37 -9.59 1.70
C LEU A 125 -17.96 -9.21 2.17
N LEU A 126 -17.49 -8.00 1.85
CA LEU A 126 -16.19 -7.50 2.32
C LEU A 126 -16.19 -7.11 3.81
N VAL A 127 -17.37 -6.85 4.38
CA VAL A 127 -17.52 -6.34 5.75
C VAL A 127 -17.82 -7.45 6.76
N LYS A 128 -18.19 -8.64 6.32
CA LYS A 128 -18.38 -9.84 7.16
C LYS A 128 -17.07 -10.62 7.32
#